data_233e29d2dd4d45dca4285bd8f85e51c3
#
_entry.id   233e29d2dd4d45dca4285bd8f85e51c3
#
_cell.length_a   1.000
_cell.length_b   1.000
_cell.length_c   1.000
_cell.angle_alpha   90.00
_cell.angle_beta   90.00
_cell.angle_gamma   90.00
#
_symmetry.space_group_name_H-M   'P 1'
#
loop_
_entity.id
_entity.type
_entity.pdbx_description
1 polymer ?
#
loop_
_entity_poly.entity_id
_entity_poly.type
_entity_poly.pdbx_seq_one_letter_code
_entity_poly.pdbx_strand_id
1 'polypeptide(L)'
;MSDQVKTVTDTKPAPDATALAHGEGRRDILRRLRRVEGQLRGVMRMIEEGEGCMPVAQQLSAARKALDAVFFRMTVCYLEQEFDGGEGLDDDTAEKLRTVGTLLSKYG
;
A
#
# COMPACT_ATOMS: atom_id res chain seq x y z
N MET A 1 -4.81 9.62 26.03
CA MET A 1 -4.20 9.60 24.72
C MET A 1 -4.14 8.24 24.13
N SER A 2 -3.38 7.36 24.73
CA SER A 2 -3.32 6.01 24.22
C SER A 2 -4.68 5.34 24.24
N ASP A 3 -5.55 5.82 25.10
CA ASP A 3 -6.90 5.25 25.18
C ASP A 3 -7.66 5.43 23.88
N GLN A 4 -7.50 6.56 23.24
CA GLN A 4 -8.17 6.79 21.99
C GLN A 4 -7.71 5.84 20.92
N VAL A 5 -6.42 5.60 20.86
CA VAL A 5 -5.88 4.67 19.89
C VAL A 5 -6.40 3.27 20.16
N LYS A 6 -6.43 2.89 21.42
CA LYS A 6 -6.96 1.59 21.79
C LYS A 6 -8.42 1.44 21.43
N THR A 7 -9.19 2.47 21.72
CA THR A 7 -10.61 2.44 21.45
C THR A 7 -10.87 2.24 19.96
N VAL A 8 -10.13 2.98 19.14
CA VAL A 8 -10.27 2.83 17.69
C VAL A 8 -9.88 1.44 17.24
N THR A 9 -8.85 0.87 17.87
CA THR A 9 -8.39 -0.44 17.51
C THR A 9 -9.34 -1.53 17.95
N ASP A 10 -9.83 -1.41 19.19
CA ASP A 10 -10.69 -2.44 19.77
C ASP A 10 -12.08 -2.42 19.18
N THR A 11 -12.60 -1.24 18.93
CA THR A 11 -13.93 -1.10 18.38
C THR A 11 -13.87 -1.20 16.87
N LYS A 12 -14.53 -2.18 16.34
CA LYS A 12 -14.53 -2.38 14.91
C LYS A 12 -15.73 -1.66 14.31
N PRO A 13 -15.55 -0.44 13.85
CA PRO A 13 -16.66 0.32 13.29
C PRO A 13 -17.12 -0.27 11.97
N ALA A 14 -18.27 0.15 11.53
CA ALA A 14 -18.74 -0.20 10.22
C ALA A 14 -17.73 0.32 9.19
N PRO A 15 -17.57 -0.40 8.08
CA PRO A 15 -16.61 0.06 7.07
C PRO A 15 -17.02 1.44 6.54
N ASP A 16 -16.00 2.26 6.33
CA ASP A 16 -16.18 3.54 5.68
C ASP A 16 -16.63 3.32 4.24
N ALA A 17 -17.45 4.24 3.73
CA ALA A 17 -17.92 4.12 2.35
C ALA A 17 -16.79 4.14 1.34
N THR A 18 -15.64 4.71 1.74
CA THR A 18 -14.48 4.76 0.86
C THR A 18 -13.49 3.63 1.13
N ALA A 19 -13.84 2.69 1.99
CA ALA A 19 -12.95 1.57 2.29
C ALA A 19 -12.72 0.73 1.05
N LEU A 20 -11.55 0.11 0.98
CA LEU A 20 -11.22 -0.77 -0.13
C LEU A 20 -12.08 -2.02 -0.04
N ALA A 21 -13.03 -2.13 -0.93
CA ALA A 21 -13.94 -3.25 -0.95
C ALA A 21 -13.71 -4.17 -2.15
N HIS A 22 -12.88 -3.74 -3.08
CA HIS A 22 -12.61 -4.50 -4.29
C HIS A 22 -11.80 -5.74 -3.91
N GLY A 23 -12.42 -6.91 -3.98
CA GLY A 23 -11.83 -8.11 -3.42
C GLY A 23 -10.41 -8.40 -3.86
N GLU A 24 -10.18 -8.41 -5.16
CA GLU A 24 -8.87 -8.75 -5.69
C GLU A 24 -7.84 -7.67 -5.41
N GLY A 25 -8.22 -6.42 -5.62
CA GLY A 25 -7.32 -5.31 -5.34
C GLY A 25 -6.93 -5.24 -3.88
N ARG A 26 -7.91 -5.43 -3.01
CA ARG A 26 -7.66 -5.41 -1.58
C ARG A 26 -6.70 -6.52 -1.17
N ARG A 27 -6.90 -7.71 -1.70
CA ARG A 27 -6.02 -8.83 -1.38
C ARG A 27 -4.61 -8.60 -1.88
N ASP A 28 -4.48 -8.03 -3.07
CA ASP A 28 -3.17 -7.72 -3.63
C ASP A 28 -2.42 -6.72 -2.78
N ILE A 29 -3.12 -5.66 -2.36
CA ILE A 29 -2.52 -4.62 -1.54
C ILE A 29 -2.05 -5.21 -0.20
N LEU A 30 -2.88 -6.02 0.43
CA LEU A 30 -2.50 -6.63 1.69
C LEU A 30 -1.30 -7.56 1.54
N ARG A 31 -1.25 -8.31 0.44
CA ARG A 31 -0.12 -9.19 0.19
C ARG A 31 1.17 -8.40 0.04
N ARG A 32 1.10 -7.29 -0.68
CA ARG A 32 2.26 -6.43 -0.87
C ARG A 32 2.70 -5.80 0.44
N LEU A 33 1.75 -5.40 1.27
CA LEU A 33 2.08 -4.83 2.57
C LEU A 33 2.75 -5.85 3.48
N ARG A 34 2.31 -7.10 3.43
CA ARG A 34 2.97 -8.14 4.22
C ARG A 34 4.40 -8.33 3.79
N ARG A 35 4.66 -8.18 2.51
CA ARG A 35 6.03 -8.26 2.01
C ARG A 35 6.87 -7.10 2.53
N VAL A 36 6.31 -5.89 2.51
CA VAL A 36 7.02 -4.74 3.04
C VAL A 36 7.28 -4.92 4.53
N GLU A 37 6.30 -5.45 5.24
CA GLU A 37 6.48 -5.72 6.66
C GLU A 37 7.66 -6.64 6.91
N GLY A 38 7.78 -7.69 6.10
CA GLY A 38 8.93 -8.59 6.20
C GLY A 38 10.24 -7.89 5.92
N GLN A 39 10.24 -7.01 4.92
CA GLN A 39 11.44 -6.24 4.60
C GLN A 39 11.85 -5.34 5.76
N LEU A 40 10.87 -4.71 6.40
CA LEU A 40 11.18 -3.85 7.54
C LEU A 40 11.72 -4.64 8.71
N ARG A 41 11.20 -5.83 8.95
CA ARG A 41 11.75 -6.69 10.00
C ARG A 41 13.19 -7.06 9.67
N GLY A 42 13.48 -7.30 8.40
CA GLY A 42 14.84 -7.56 7.98
C GLY A 42 15.77 -6.41 8.24
N VAL A 43 15.30 -5.18 7.98
CA VAL A 43 16.12 -3.99 8.24
C VAL A 43 16.42 -3.88 9.73
N MET A 44 15.42 -4.11 10.56
CA MET A 44 15.63 -4.03 12.01
C MET A 44 16.66 -5.06 12.47
N ARG A 45 16.59 -6.26 11.92
CA ARG A 45 17.56 -7.30 12.26
C ARG A 45 18.97 -6.90 11.85
N MET A 46 19.11 -6.32 10.65
CA MET A 46 20.39 -5.86 10.20
C MET A 46 21.00 -4.84 11.16
N ILE A 47 20.18 -3.92 11.63
CA ILE A 47 20.65 -2.91 12.58
C ILE A 47 21.04 -3.58 13.90
N GLU A 48 20.24 -4.50 14.36
CA GLU A 48 20.53 -5.20 15.61
C GLU A 48 21.80 -6.02 15.54
N GLU A 49 22.09 -6.56 14.37
CA GLU A 49 23.30 -7.35 14.17
C GLU A 49 24.52 -6.51 13.83
N GLY A 50 24.36 -5.21 13.79
CA GLY A 50 25.50 -4.33 13.60
C GLY A 50 25.99 -4.22 12.17
N GLU A 51 25.13 -4.44 11.22
CA GLU A 51 25.52 -4.31 9.82
C GLU A 51 25.80 -2.85 9.46
N GLY A 52 26.60 -2.64 8.44
CA GLY A 52 27.00 -1.31 8.05
C GLY A 52 25.84 -0.46 7.58
N CYS A 53 26.02 0.85 7.65
CA CYS A 53 24.98 1.78 7.28
C CYS A 53 24.60 1.69 5.81
N MET A 54 25.55 1.40 4.93
CA MET A 54 25.24 1.32 3.50
C MET A 54 24.30 0.17 3.17
N PRO A 55 24.57 -1.06 3.61
CA PRO A 55 23.62 -2.14 3.36
C PRO A 55 22.26 -1.88 3.98
N VAL A 56 22.23 -1.30 5.19
CA VAL A 56 20.96 -0.98 5.84
C VAL A 56 20.20 0.05 5.03
N ALA A 57 20.88 1.09 4.57
CA ALA A 57 20.24 2.12 3.78
C ALA A 57 19.70 1.56 2.46
N GLN A 58 20.41 0.65 1.84
CA GLN A 58 19.95 0.03 0.60
C GLN A 58 18.68 -0.77 0.82
N GLN A 59 18.62 -1.53 1.91
CA GLN A 59 17.44 -2.31 2.22
C GLN A 59 16.26 -1.42 2.57
N LEU A 60 16.54 -0.36 3.32
CA LEU A 60 15.48 0.57 3.69
C LEU A 60 14.96 1.31 2.47
N SER A 61 15.84 1.66 1.54
CA SER A 61 15.42 2.29 0.29
C SER A 61 14.52 1.37 -0.53
N ALA A 62 14.86 0.08 -0.56
CA ALA A 62 14.02 -0.89 -1.27
C ALA A 62 12.65 -1.00 -0.63
N ALA A 63 12.59 -1.01 0.70
CA ALA A 63 11.31 -1.06 1.40
C ALA A 63 10.48 0.19 1.11
N ARG A 64 11.13 1.35 1.06
CA ARG A 64 10.44 2.59 0.76
C ARG A 64 9.83 2.56 -0.64
N LYS A 65 10.58 2.08 -1.61
CA LYS A 65 10.06 1.97 -2.97
C LYS A 65 8.90 1.00 -3.05
N ALA A 66 9.00 -0.10 -2.33
CA ALA A 66 7.91 -1.06 -2.32
C ALA A 66 6.65 -0.44 -1.69
N LEU A 67 6.84 0.36 -0.65
CA LEU A 67 5.71 1.02 -0.01
C LEU A 67 5.08 2.07 -0.92
N ASP A 68 5.91 2.81 -1.66
CA ASP A 68 5.40 3.76 -2.64
C ASP A 68 4.53 3.05 -3.68
N ALA A 69 4.97 1.89 -4.14
CA ALA A 69 4.21 1.12 -5.10
C ALA A 69 2.85 0.71 -4.53
N VAL A 70 2.84 0.34 -3.25
CA VAL A 70 1.58 0.00 -2.59
C VAL A 70 0.67 1.21 -2.53
N PHE A 71 1.23 2.35 -2.21
CA PHE A 71 0.45 3.58 -2.12
C PHE A 71 -0.23 3.90 -3.45
N PHE A 72 0.53 3.84 -4.54
CA PHE A 72 -0.04 4.11 -5.86
C PHE A 72 -1.06 3.06 -6.25
N ARG A 73 -0.78 1.81 -5.96
CA ARG A 73 -1.72 0.74 -6.25
C ARG A 73 -3.04 0.94 -5.50
N MET A 74 -2.94 1.35 -4.24
CA MET A 74 -4.14 1.62 -3.46
C MET A 74 -4.92 2.78 -4.04
N THR A 75 -4.22 3.85 -4.43
CA THR A 75 -4.87 5.02 -5.00
C THR A 75 -5.62 4.66 -6.28
N VAL A 76 -4.98 3.90 -7.16
CA VAL A 76 -5.62 3.47 -8.39
C VAL A 76 -6.83 2.60 -8.09
N CYS A 77 -6.69 1.69 -7.14
CA CYS A 77 -7.77 0.80 -6.78
C CYS A 77 -8.97 1.59 -6.23
N TYR A 78 -8.69 2.58 -5.42
CA TYR A 78 -9.75 3.43 -4.88
C TYR A 78 -10.46 4.19 -6.00
N LEU A 79 -9.69 4.75 -6.93
CA LEU A 79 -10.29 5.48 -8.04
C LEU A 79 -11.16 4.57 -8.90
N GLU A 80 -10.67 3.38 -9.20
CA GLU A 80 -11.46 2.43 -9.96
C GLU A 80 -12.76 2.09 -9.25
N GLN A 81 -12.67 1.91 -7.95
CA GLN A 81 -13.84 1.57 -7.15
C GLN A 81 -14.87 2.70 -7.16
N GLU A 82 -14.40 3.93 -7.07
CA GLU A 82 -15.29 5.09 -7.06
C GLU A 82 -16.06 5.21 -8.36
N PHE A 83 -15.39 4.97 -9.47
CA PHE A 83 -16.04 5.13 -10.77
C PHE A 83 -16.82 3.90 -11.19
N ASP A 84 -16.47 2.75 -10.65
CA ASP A 84 -17.19 1.52 -10.96
C ASP A 84 -18.62 1.55 -10.44
N GLY A 85 -18.82 2.20 -9.30
CA GLY A 85 -20.11 2.17 -8.65
C GLY A 85 -21.18 2.96 -9.36
N GLY A 86 -20.79 3.88 -10.24
CA GLY A 86 -21.76 4.74 -10.88
C GLY A 86 -21.61 4.67 -12.38
N GLU A 87 -21.17 5.78 -12.91
CA GLU A 87 -20.96 5.89 -14.35
C GLU A 87 -19.84 4.98 -14.81
N GLY A 88 -18.91 4.71 -13.91
CA GLY A 88 -17.76 3.92 -14.28
C GLY A 88 -16.81 4.67 -15.19
N LEU A 89 -15.58 4.20 -15.22
CA LEU A 89 -14.63 4.65 -16.20
C LEU A 89 -14.81 3.79 -17.44
N ASP A 90 -14.71 4.38 -18.62
CA ASP A 90 -14.67 3.54 -19.80
C ASP A 90 -13.37 2.73 -19.79
N ASP A 91 -13.33 1.71 -20.64
CA ASP A 91 -12.19 0.79 -20.63
C ASP A 91 -10.89 1.51 -20.94
N ASP A 92 -10.92 2.46 -21.85
CA ASP A 92 -9.73 3.19 -22.25
C ASP A 92 -9.18 4.03 -21.10
N THR A 93 -10.05 4.74 -20.42
CA THR A 93 -9.64 5.59 -19.29
C THR A 93 -9.11 4.75 -18.14
N ALA A 94 -9.80 3.64 -17.86
CA ALA A 94 -9.36 2.74 -16.80
C ALA A 94 -7.97 2.18 -17.09
N GLU A 95 -7.72 1.83 -18.34
CA GLU A 95 -6.43 1.31 -18.72
C GLU A 95 -5.34 2.36 -18.61
N LYS A 96 -5.65 3.57 -19.02
CA LYS A 96 -4.70 4.67 -18.87
C LYS A 96 -4.35 4.94 -17.43
N LEU A 97 -5.35 4.88 -16.57
CA LEU A 97 -5.12 5.09 -15.14
C LEU A 97 -4.22 4.00 -14.57
N ARG A 98 -4.45 2.75 -14.96
CA ARG A 98 -3.59 1.67 -14.52
C ARG A 98 -2.17 1.83 -15.03
N THR A 99 -2.03 2.29 -16.27
CA THR A 99 -0.72 2.53 -16.85
C THR A 99 0.03 3.62 -16.07
N VAL A 100 -0.66 4.70 -15.74
CA VAL A 100 -0.05 5.77 -14.94
C VAL A 100 0.38 5.23 -13.59
N GLY A 101 -0.47 4.44 -12.96
CA GLY A 101 -0.13 3.85 -11.67
C GLY A 101 1.11 2.96 -11.76
N THR A 102 1.18 2.16 -12.83
CA THR A 102 2.33 1.30 -13.04
C THR A 102 3.61 2.12 -13.22
N LEU A 103 3.52 3.18 -14.01
CA LEU A 103 4.69 4.02 -14.25
C LEU A 103 5.16 4.68 -12.96
N LEU A 104 4.23 5.19 -12.17
CA LEU A 104 4.58 5.82 -10.90
C LEU A 104 5.19 4.82 -9.92
N SER A 105 4.65 3.62 -9.90
CA SER A 105 5.19 2.58 -9.02
C SER A 105 6.60 2.18 -9.42
N LYS A 106 6.85 2.14 -10.72
CA LYS A 106 8.11 1.64 -11.23
C LYS A 106 9.20 2.70 -11.21
N TYR A 107 8.84 3.93 -11.50
CA TYR A 107 9.83 5.00 -11.69
C TYR A 107 9.67 6.15 -10.70
N GLY A 108 8.68 6.11 -9.86
CA GLY A 108 8.41 7.17 -8.89
C GLY A 108 9.27 7.13 -7.65
#